data_47c186ebbf7098a5e518f6b7c8643008
#
_entry.id   47c186ebbf7098a5e518f6b7c8643008
#
_cell.length_a   1.000
_cell.length_b   1.000
_cell.length_c   1.000
_cell.angle_alpha   90.00
_cell.angle_beta   90.00
_cell.angle_gamma   90.00
#
_symmetry.space_group_name_H-M   'P 1'
#
loop_
_entity.id
_entity.type
_entity.pdbx_description
1 polymer ?
#
loop_
_entity_poly.entity_id
_entity_poly.type
_entity_poly.pdbx_seq_one_letter_code
_entity_poly.pdbx_strand_id
1 'polypeptide(L)'
;MGVVIKQSIRSSIIAYIGVAIGYVNVLWLYPNFLSSEQIGLFRLIQSSAYLLATFGQIGLAQSLIKFSPELKKNKGFLSAILLGGSLGFILLSLLALLFRASIVDYFSKESVMFVDYFQVTLLISFLLINFQLLEAYSRSLLKIVMPTLLKDVGLRVLSTIVLLLYGFEIIDFTLLIYSLLGVYGLVLIALAFQLKVSHQASLHFNFNFLKNGTWKKILNFGCYSLIGAGGTQIILQIDSIMVSGALGLKATGVYTIAFFIGVVIEMPKRAITQISASLLSQSFNSGDMAAVKKLYQQTSINQMIIGTLLLIGIWANLESIYYFVPNNEDYINGFSVVLFIALGKLSDMVFGTNGEIIIMSKHYKFNVVFVSILAVLTVVLNLFLIPIYGIEGAAIASFIAMLSF
;
A
#
# COMPACT_ATOMS: atom_id res chain seq x y z
N MET A 1 28.86 0.51 -0.09
CA MET A 1 27.98 -0.46 0.62
C MET A 1 27.50 0.04 2.00
N GLY A 2 28.34 0.60 2.87
CA GLY A 2 27.95 1.02 4.22
C GLY A 2 26.78 2.02 4.32
N VAL A 3 26.65 2.98 3.38
CA VAL A 3 25.56 3.99 3.38
C VAL A 3 24.21 3.33 3.10
N VAL A 4 24.13 2.43 2.12
CA VAL A 4 22.88 1.74 1.74
C VAL A 4 22.38 0.86 2.90
N ILE A 5 23.27 0.06 3.47
CA ILE A 5 22.94 -0.81 4.62
C ILE A 5 22.44 0.01 5.81
N LYS A 6 23.17 1.10 6.15
CA LYS A 6 22.79 1.98 7.28
C LYS A 6 21.41 2.63 7.05
N GLN A 7 21.12 3.06 5.84
CA GLN A 7 19.81 3.63 5.51
C GLN A 7 18.70 2.57 5.53
N SER A 8 18.96 1.36 5.03
CA SER A 8 18.00 0.25 5.07
C SER A 8 17.63 -0.13 6.50
N ILE A 9 18.61 -0.29 7.38
CA ILE A 9 18.35 -0.62 8.80
C ILE A 9 17.52 0.49 9.47
N ARG A 10 17.89 1.76 9.27
CA ARG A 10 17.13 2.88 9.83
C ARG A 10 15.69 2.93 9.31
N SER A 11 15.50 2.75 8.01
CA SER A 11 14.16 2.69 7.42
C SER A 11 13.33 1.54 7.95
N SER A 12 13.94 0.37 8.19
CA SER A 12 13.24 -0.78 8.78
C SER A 12 12.76 -0.48 10.19
N ILE A 13 13.63 0.08 11.05
CA ILE A 13 13.25 0.44 12.42
C ILE A 13 12.08 1.44 12.40
N ILE A 14 12.16 2.46 11.55
CA ILE A 14 11.09 3.46 11.39
C ILE A 14 9.80 2.79 10.91
N ALA A 15 9.86 1.89 9.94
CA ALA A 15 8.71 1.17 9.44
C ALA A 15 8.04 0.32 10.54
N TYR A 16 8.82 -0.36 11.40
CA TYR A 16 8.28 -1.11 12.53
C TYR A 16 7.62 -0.22 13.58
N ILE A 17 8.24 0.93 13.91
CA ILE A 17 7.61 1.92 14.79
C ILE A 17 6.27 2.38 14.18
N GLY A 18 6.29 2.70 12.89
CA GLY A 18 5.07 3.06 12.18
C GLY A 18 4.02 1.96 12.24
N VAL A 19 4.40 0.70 12.02
CA VAL A 19 3.48 -0.44 12.12
C VAL A 19 2.87 -0.51 13.52
N ALA A 20 3.66 -0.41 14.59
CA ALA A 20 3.15 -0.43 15.97
C ALA A 20 2.12 0.69 16.23
N ILE A 21 2.40 1.93 15.79
CA ILE A 21 1.45 3.03 15.88
C ILE A 21 0.17 2.72 15.09
N GLY A 22 0.31 2.17 13.88
CA GLY A 22 -0.83 1.80 13.04
C GLY A 22 -1.73 0.75 13.67
N TYR A 23 -1.15 -0.23 14.38
CA TYR A 23 -1.94 -1.23 15.11
C TYR A 23 -2.70 -0.61 16.28
N VAL A 24 -2.04 0.25 17.08
CA VAL A 24 -2.73 0.99 18.15
C VAL A 24 -3.88 1.82 17.59
N ASN A 25 -3.66 2.51 16.47
CA ASN A 25 -4.71 3.29 15.84
C ASN A 25 -5.89 2.41 15.40
N VAL A 26 -5.64 1.35 14.63
CA VAL A 26 -6.70 0.58 13.98
C VAL A 26 -7.42 -0.35 14.95
N LEU A 27 -6.70 -0.98 15.89
CA LEU A 27 -7.31 -1.97 16.79
C LEU A 27 -7.83 -1.37 18.09
N TRP A 28 -7.40 -0.18 18.46
CA TRP A 28 -7.80 0.43 19.73
C TRP A 28 -8.40 1.82 19.59
N LEU A 29 -7.71 2.76 18.94
CA LEU A 29 -8.21 4.14 18.85
C LEU A 29 -9.41 4.28 17.93
N TYR A 30 -9.40 3.64 16.75
CA TYR A 30 -10.53 3.72 15.83
C TYR A 30 -11.80 3.12 16.45
N PRO A 31 -11.80 1.88 16.98
CA PRO A 31 -13.02 1.33 17.60
C PRO A 31 -13.47 2.09 18.84
N ASN A 32 -12.58 2.82 19.51
CA ASN A 32 -12.96 3.61 20.69
C ASN A 32 -13.71 4.91 20.33
N PHE A 33 -13.37 5.54 19.20
CA PHE A 33 -13.89 6.85 18.82
C PHE A 33 -14.79 6.83 17.59
N LEU A 34 -14.71 5.79 16.76
CA LEU A 34 -15.44 5.69 15.49
C LEU A 34 -16.37 4.48 15.52
N SER A 35 -17.52 4.62 14.87
CA SER A 35 -18.38 3.46 14.58
C SER A 35 -17.74 2.56 13.53
N SER A 36 -18.18 1.30 13.46
CA SER A 36 -17.72 0.35 12.43
C SER A 36 -17.94 0.87 11.01
N GLU A 37 -19.02 1.62 10.77
CA GLU A 37 -19.32 2.27 9.49
C GLU A 37 -18.31 3.39 9.16
N GLN A 38 -17.97 4.22 10.14
CA GLN A 38 -16.96 5.28 9.99
C GLN A 38 -15.56 4.70 9.73
N ILE A 39 -15.19 3.61 10.40
CA ILE A 39 -13.94 2.89 10.13
C ILE A 39 -13.92 2.36 8.69
N GLY A 40 -15.04 1.78 8.25
CA GLY A 40 -15.20 1.33 6.86
C GLY A 40 -15.03 2.45 5.85
N LEU A 41 -15.60 3.63 6.11
CA LEU A 41 -15.44 4.80 5.27
C LEU A 41 -13.97 5.24 5.18
N PHE A 42 -13.28 5.35 6.33
CA PHE A 42 -11.83 5.65 6.35
C PHE A 42 -11.03 4.67 5.50
N ARG A 43 -11.31 3.39 5.65
CA ARG A 43 -10.64 2.34 4.90
C ARG A 43 -10.93 2.44 3.41
N LEU A 44 -12.18 2.68 3.02
CA LEU A 44 -12.58 2.81 1.62
C LEU A 44 -11.95 4.04 0.96
N ILE A 45 -11.95 5.20 1.64
CA ILE A 45 -11.28 6.42 1.15
C ILE A 45 -9.79 6.15 0.91
N GLN A 46 -9.10 5.54 1.89
CA GLN A 46 -7.68 5.25 1.77
C GLN A 46 -7.40 4.25 0.65
N SER A 47 -8.12 3.12 0.61
CA SER A 47 -7.92 2.06 -0.38
C SER A 47 -8.15 2.57 -1.79
N SER A 48 -9.24 3.32 -2.00
CA SER A 48 -9.57 3.94 -3.28
C SER A 48 -8.54 4.99 -3.68
N ALA A 49 -8.10 5.86 -2.75
CA ALA A 49 -7.10 6.88 -3.04
C ALA A 49 -5.73 6.27 -3.42
N TYR A 50 -5.28 5.20 -2.75
CA TYR A 50 -4.05 4.50 -3.10
C TYR A 50 -4.13 3.83 -4.48
N LEU A 51 -5.26 3.19 -4.79
CA LEU A 51 -5.48 2.57 -6.08
C LEU A 51 -5.48 3.62 -7.19
N LEU A 52 -6.27 4.69 -7.04
CA LEU A 52 -6.34 5.81 -7.98
C LEU A 52 -4.98 6.48 -8.15
N ALA A 53 -4.21 6.71 -7.09
CA ALA A 53 -2.89 7.30 -7.17
C ALA A 53 -1.91 6.43 -7.96
N THR A 54 -1.97 5.11 -7.82
CA THR A 54 -1.10 4.19 -8.56
C THR A 54 -1.37 4.24 -10.07
N PHE A 55 -2.63 4.27 -10.45
CA PHE A 55 -3.00 4.38 -11.87
C PHE A 55 -2.79 5.80 -12.40
N GLY A 56 -3.10 6.84 -11.62
CA GLY A 56 -2.95 8.24 -12.01
C GLY A 56 -1.51 8.68 -12.27
N GLN A 57 -0.52 8.09 -11.60
CA GLN A 57 0.89 8.38 -11.88
C GLN A 57 1.43 7.72 -13.15
N ILE A 58 0.68 6.80 -13.81
CA ILE A 58 1.05 6.13 -15.08
C ILE A 58 2.47 5.51 -15.03
N GLY A 59 2.87 4.93 -13.89
CA GLY A 59 4.19 4.33 -13.67
C GLY A 59 5.37 5.30 -13.69
N LEU A 60 5.13 6.60 -13.59
CA LEU A 60 6.17 7.63 -13.62
C LEU A 60 7.16 7.51 -12.45
N ALA A 61 6.74 6.99 -11.29
CA ALA A 61 7.64 6.75 -10.16
C ALA A 61 8.77 5.76 -10.52
N GLN A 62 8.42 4.64 -11.15
CA GLN A 62 9.39 3.64 -11.60
C GLN A 62 10.25 4.17 -12.74
N SER A 63 9.63 4.92 -13.67
CA SER A 63 10.36 5.60 -14.74
C SER A 63 11.39 6.59 -14.19
N LEU A 64 11.03 7.36 -13.16
CA LEU A 64 11.92 8.30 -12.50
C LEU A 64 13.15 7.57 -11.94
N ILE A 65 12.95 6.48 -11.21
CA ILE A 65 14.06 5.69 -10.63
C ILE A 65 14.97 5.16 -11.75
N LYS A 66 14.40 4.59 -12.82
CA LYS A 66 15.13 3.97 -13.92
C LYS A 66 15.96 4.98 -14.70
N PHE A 67 15.37 6.13 -15.06
CA PHE A 67 16.03 7.12 -15.92
C PHE A 67 16.80 8.18 -15.14
N SER A 68 16.71 8.20 -13.80
CA SER A 68 17.44 9.15 -12.96
C SER A 68 18.95 9.15 -13.20
N PRO A 69 19.68 8.02 -13.37
CA PRO A 69 21.11 8.04 -13.62
C PRO A 69 21.50 8.85 -14.88
N GLU A 70 20.66 8.80 -15.91
CA GLU A 70 20.89 9.49 -17.19
C GLU A 70 20.38 10.94 -17.15
N LEU A 71 19.21 11.17 -16.53
CA LEU A 71 18.47 12.42 -16.65
C LEU A 71 18.56 13.35 -15.44
N LYS A 72 19.09 12.91 -14.28
CA LYS A 72 19.18 13.73 -13.07
C LYS A 72 19.99 15.04 -13.24
N LYS A 73 20.90 15.09 -14.20
CA LYS A 73 21.65 16.31 -14.52
C LYS A 73 20.77 17.37 -15.19
N ASN A 74 19.66 16.98 -15.80
CA ASN A 74 18.69 17.89 -16.41
C ASN A 74 17.81 18.50 -15.33
N LYS A 75 18.01 19.75 -15.02
CA LYS A 75 17.29 20.47 -13.95
C LYS A 75 15.77 20.42 -14.08
N GLY A 76 15.21 20.24 -15.30
CA GLY A 76 13.76 20.11 -15.54
C GLY A 76 13.19 18.71 -15.37
N PHE A 77 14.00 17.67 -15.06
CA PHE A 77 13.51 16.28 -15.03
C PHE A 77 12.47 16.06 -13.94
N LEU A 78 12.72 16.51 -12.70
CA LEU A 78 11.75 16.40 -11.61
C LEU A 78 10.45 17.15 -11.94
N SER A 79 10.55 18.38 -12.45
CA SER A 79 9.38 19.18 -12.83
C SER A 79 8.54 18.50 -13.92
N ALA A 80 9.18 17.88 -14.92
CA ALA A 80 8.48 17.14 -15.97
C ALA A 80 7.73 15.93 -15.42
N ILE A 81 8.32 15.19 -14.49
CA ILE A 81 7.67 14.03 -13.85
C ILE A 81 6.49 14.46 -12.98
N LEU A 82 6.64 15.53 -12.17
CA LEU A 82 5.54 16.06 -11.35
C LEU A 82 4.38 16.59 -12.21
N LEU A 83 4.67 17.30 -13.29
CA LEU A 83 3.66 17.73 -14.26
C LEU A 83 2.98 16.53 -14.93
N GLY A 84 3.77 15.52 -15.32
CA GLY A 84 3.22 14.27 -15.86
C GLY A 84 2.27 13.57 -14.90
N GLY A 85 2.61 13.51 -13.61
CA GLY A 85 1.72 12.99 -12.56
C GLY A 85 0.46 13.82 -12.37
N SER A 86 0.58 15.16 -12.44
CA SER A 86 -0.58 16.05 -12.36
C SER A 86 -1.50 15.91 -13.59
N LEU A 87 -0.95 15.74 -14.79
CA LEU A 87 -1.73 15.44 -16.00
C LEU A 87 -2.41 14.06 -15.89
N GLY A 88 -1.72 13.06 -15.38
CA GLY A 88 -2.31 11.75 -15.09
C GLY A 88 -3.46 11.82 -14.09
N PHE A 89 -3.34 12.65 -13.04
CA PHE A 89 -4.44 12.92 -12.12
C PHE A 89 -5.63 13.59 -12.80
N ILE A 90 -5.40 14.59 -13.65
CA ILE A 90 -6.48 15.26 -14.41
C ILE A 90 -7.20 14.24 -15.30
N LEU A 91 -6.45 13.41 -16.03
CA LEU A 91 -7.05 12.36 -16.86
C LEU A 91 -7.89 11.39 -16.04
N LEU A 92 -7.36 10.93 -14.91
CA LEU A 92 -8.07 10.03 -13.99
C LEU A 92 -9.33 10.70 -13.41
N SER A 93 -9.26 11.98 -13.04
CA SER A 93 -10.40 12.72 -12.53
C SER A 93 -11.48 12.91 -13.61
N LEU A 94 -11.08 13.16 -14.86
CA LEU A 94 -12.01 13.22 -16.00
C LEU A 94 -12.69 11.87 -16.24
N LEU A 95 -11.95 10.76 -16.17
CA LEU A 95 -12.52 9.41 -16.24
C LEU A 95 -13.50 9.16 -15.09
N ALA A 96 -13.14 9.54 -13.86
CA ALA A 96 -14.03 9.39 -12.70
C ALA A 96 -15.31 10.23 -12.85
N LEU A 97 -15.25 11.41 -13.46
CA LEU A 97 -16.42 12.23 -13.77
C LEU A 97 -17.27 11.60 -14.88
N LEU A 98 -16.64 11.05 -15.93
CA LEU A 98 -17.33 10.36 -17.02
C LEU A 98 -18.11 9.14 -16.52
N PHE A 99 -17.50 8.36 -15.62
CA PHE A 99 -18.11 7.17 -15.03
C PHE A 99 -18.81 7.43 -13.69
N ARG A 100 -19.06 8.71 -13.36
CA ARG A 100 -19.66 9.11 -12.08
C ARG A 100 -20.98 8.38 -11.81
N ALA A 101 -21.85 8.27 -12.80
CA ALA A 101 -23.13 7.59 -12.65
C ALA A 101 -22.96 6.12 -12.22
N SER A 102 -22.03 5.39 -12.84
CA SER A 102 -21.73 4.00 -12.48
C SER A 102 -21.10 3.87 -11.11
N ILE A 103 -20.21 4.81 -10.74
CA ILE A 103 -19.59 4.82 -9.40
C ILE A 103 -20.65 5.09 -8.33
N VAL A 104 -21.50 6.08 -8.56
CA VAL A 104 -22.61 6.41 -7.66
C VAL A 104 -23.56 5.22 -7.53
N ASP A 105 -24.00 4.61 -8.64
CA ASP A 105 -24.91 3.46 -8.61
C ASP A 105 -24.32 2.28 -7.83
N TYR A 106 -23.02 2.00 -7.98
CA TYR A 106 -22.35 0.92 -7.30
C TYR A 106 -22.26 1.13 -5.78
N PHE A 107 -21.99 2.36 -5.32
CA PHE A 107 -21.81 2.64 -3.90
C PHE A 107 -23.05 3.20 -3.20
N SER A 108 -24.04 3.77 -3.94
CA SER A 108 -25.22 4.40 -3.34
C SER A 108 -26.16 3.43 -2.63
N LYS A 109 -26.08 2.13 -2.94
CA LYS A 109 -26.93 1.11 -2.33
C LYS A 109 -26.52 0.80 -0.88
N GLU A 110 -25.21 0.67 -0.65
CA GLU A 110 -24.67 0.15 0.61
C GLU A 110 -23.65 1.09 1.26
N SER A 111 -23.15 2.09 0.53
CA SER A 111 -22.06 2.96 0.99
C SER A 111 -22.29 4.43 0.63
N VAL A 112 -23.50 4.95 0.89
CA VAL A 112 -23.93 6.33 0.54
C VAL A 112 -22.94 7.37 1.02
N MET A 113 -22.48 7.26 2.27
CA MET A 113 -21.54 8.21 2.87
C MET A 113 -20.22 8.32 2.08
N PHE A 114 -19.79 7.28 1.37
CA PHE A 114 -18.61 7.36 0.51
C PHE A 114 -18.83 8.24 -0.71
N VAL A 115 -20.04 8.23 -1.26
CA VAL A 115 -20.37 9.07 -2.42
C VAL A 115 -20.25 10.55 -2.06
N ASP A 116 -20.67 10.94 -0.86
CA ASP A 116 -20.55 12.32 -0.37
C ASP A 116 -19.09 12.77 -0.22
N TYR A 117 -18.21 11.85 0.20
CA TYR A 117 -16.78 12.13 0.39
C TYR A 117 -15.89 11.69 -0.78
N PHE A 118 -16.45 11.33 -1.92
CA PHE A 118 -15.67 10.89 -3.08
C PHE A 118 -14.68 11.96 -3.58
N GLN A 119 -15.04 13.24 -3.46
CA GLN A 119 -14.12 14.34 -3.79
C GLN A 119 -12.89 14.35 -2.90
N VAL A 120 -13.02 14.04 -1.60
CA VAL A 120 -11.90 13.92 -0.67
C VAL A 120 -10.97 12.80 -1.12
N THR A 121 -11.52 11.67 -1.57
CA THR A 121 -10.75 10.53 -2.12
C THR A 121 -9.93 10.96 -3.35
N LEU A 122 -10.51 11.71 -4.27
CA LEU A 122 -9.80 12.23 -5.44
C LEU A 122 -8.65 13.18 -5.03
N LEU A 123 -8.91 14.11 -4.11
CA LEU A 123 -7.89 15.05 -3.64
C LEU A 123 -6.75 14.34 -2.89
N ILE A 124 -7.06 13.34 -2.05
CA ILE A 124 -6.03 12.52 -1.41
C ILE A 124 -5.21 11.77 -2.47
N SER A 125 -5.84 11.26 -3.53
CA SER A 125 -5.10 10.58 -4.61
C SER A 125 -4.12 11.52 -5.31
N PHE A 126 -4.46 12.79 -5.52
CA PHE A 126 -3.54 13.81 -6.04
C PHE A 126 -2.33 14.04 -5.11
N LEU A 127 -2.58 14.17 -3.81
CA LEU A 127 -1.51 14.35 -2.83
C LEU A 127 -0.59 13.11 -2.78
N LEU A 128 -1.18 11.91 -2.85
CA LEU A 128 -0.46 10.65 -2.90
C LEU A 128 0.38 10.49 -4.18
N ILE A 129 -0.13 10.86 -5.36
CA ILE A 129 0.63 10.85 -6.61
C ILE A 129 1.91 11.67 -6.42
N ASN A 130 1.77 12.92 -5.98
CA ASN A 130 2.91 13.81 -5.80
C ASN A 130 3.88 13.29 -4.72
N PHE A 131 3.36 12.78 -3.61
CA PHE A 131 4.19 12.16 -2.57
C PHE A 131 4.98 10.96 -3.10
N GLN A 132 4.35 10.05 -3.83
CA GLN A 132 5.01 8.86 -4.40
C GLN A 132 6.07 9.23 -5.44
N LEU A 133 5.86 10.29 -6.23
CA LEU A 133 6.85 10.81 -7.17
C LEU A 133 8.07 11.43 -6.45
N LEU A 134 7.84 12.22 -5.38
CA LEU A 134 8.92 12.75 -4.56
C LEU A 134 9.64 11.65 -3.76
N GLU A 135 8.93 10.64 -3.28
CA GLU A 135 9.51 9.45 -2.66
C GLU A 135 10.41 8.71 -3.65
N ALA A 136 9.95 8.48 -4.89
CA ALA A 136 10.74 7.86 -5.94
C ALA A 136 12.00 8.70 -6.29
N TYR A 137 11.86 10.03 -6.31
CA TYR A 137 12.99 10.93 -6.48
C TYR A 137 14.01 10.81 -5.34
N SER A 138 13.54 10.78 -4.09
CA SER A 138 14.41 10.56 -2.92
C SER A 138 15.15 9.23 -2.98
N ARG A 139 14.46 8.17 -3.41
CA ARG A 139 15.06 6.83 -3.63
C ARG A 139 16.15 6.87 -4.70
N SER A 140 15.93 7.62 -5.78
CA SER A 140 16.94 7.79 -6.83
C SER A 140 18.20 8.50 -6.35
N LEU A 141 18.09 9.28 -5.27
CA LEU A 141 19.20 9.93 -4.56
C LEU A 141 19.78 9.08 -3.41
N LEU A 142 19.31 7.83 -3.27
CA LEU A 142 19.67 6.92 -2.17
C LEU A 142 19.29 7.46 -0.78
N LYS A 143 18.25 8.28 -0.66
CA LYS A 143 17.74 8.84 0.60
C LYS A 143 16.34 8.32 0.89
N ILE A 144 16.28 7.16 1.55
CA ILE A 144 15.00 6.47 1.81
C ILE A 144 14.43 6.74 3.20
N VAL A 145 15.25 7.18 4.14
CA VAL A 145 14.87 7.30 5.57
C VAL A 145 13.75 8.30 5.79
N MET A 146 13.87 9.51 5.19
CA MET A 146 12.89 10.59 5.44
C MET A 146 11.53 10.32 4.78
N PRO A 147 11.44 9.87 3.52
CA PRO A 147 10.16 9.44 2.96
C PRO A 147 9.49 8.33 3.78
N THR A 148 10.26 7.32 4.24
CA THR A 148 9.73 6.25 5.11
C THR A 148 9.22 6.80 6.43
N LEU A 149 9.97 7.71 7.08
CA LEU A 149 9.54 8.36 8.32
C LEU A 149 8.20 9.10 8.15
N LEU A 150 8.08 9.89 7.10
CA LEU A 150 6.88 10.67 6.83
C LEU A 150 5.68 9.79 6.48
N LYS A 151 5.89 8.75 5.66
CA LYS A 151 4.84 7.83 5.22
C LYS A 151 4.38 6.88 6.32
N ASP A 152 5.31 6.24 7.01
CA ASP A 152 4.98 5.15 7.94
C ASP A 152 4.71 5.65 9.36
N VAL A 153 5.36 6.74 9.78
CA VAL A 153 5.17 7.33 11.12
C VAL A 153 4.37 8.63 11.04
N GLY A 154 4.79 9.56 10.18
CA GLY A 154 4.20 10.90 10.09
C GLY A 154 2.71 10.87 9.81
N LEU A 155 2.28 10.13 8.76
CA LEU A 155 0.85 9.98 8.46
C LEU A 155 0.07 9.41 9.64
N ARG A 156 0.60 8.39 10.32
CA ARG A 156 -0.10 7.74 11.43
C ARG A 156 -0.20 8.62 12.66
N VAL A 157 0.88 9.29 13.02
CA VAL A 157 0.88 10.23 14.17
C VAL A 157 -0.07 11.40 13.92
N LEU A 158 -0.01 12.01 12.74
CA LEU A 158 -0.92 13.11 12.40
C LEU A 158 -2.37 12.64 12.37
N SER A 159 -2.65 11.46 11.81
CA SER A 159 -4.01 10.87 11.84
C SER A 159 -4.47 10.58 13.27
N THR A 160 -3.56 10.13 14.16
CA THR A 160 -3.86 9.95 15.59
C THR A 160 -4.26 11.27 16.23
N ILE A 161 -3.50 12.34 15.98
CA ILE A 161 -3.81 13.68 16.55
C ILE A 161 -5.19 14.14 16.11
N VAL A 162 -5.50 14.05 14.82
CA VAL A 162 -6.81 14.46 14.29
C VAL A 162 -7.93 13.60 14.86
N LEU A 163 -7.71 12.29 15.01
CA LEU A 163 -8.68 11.38 15.62
C LEU A 163 -8.94 11.71 17.10
N LEU A 164 -7.89 12.05 17.85
CA LEU A 164 -8.04 12.47 19.25
C LEU A 164 -8.82 13.80 19.36
N LEU A 165 -8.61 14.75 18.44
CA LEU A 165 -9.40 15.98 18.39
C LEU A 165 -10.89 15.69 18.18
N TYR A 166 -11.22 14.70 17.35
CA TYR A 166 -12.58 14.22 17.17
C TYR A 166 -13.10 13.50 18.43
N GLY A 167 -12.31 12.60 19.01
CA GLY A 167 -12.68 11.87 20.21
C GLY A 167 -12.90 12.76 21.45
N PHE A 168 -12.26 13.92 21.51
CA PHE A 168 -12.50 14.96 22.52
C PHE A 168 -13.57 15.98 22.12
N GLU A 169 -14.35 15.69 21.06
CA GLU A 169 -15.45 16.54 20.58
C GLU A 169 -15.03 17.97 20.17
N ILE A 170 -13.74 18.19 19.88
CA ILE A 170 -13.22 19.50 19.42
C ILE A 170 -13.60 19.74 17.95
N ILE A 171 -13.68 18.67 17.17
CA ILE A 171 -14.06 18.69 15.76
C ILE A 171 -15.18 17.70 15.50
N ASP A 172 -16.04 17.99 14.53
CA ASP A 172 -17.08 17.07 14.05
C ASP A 172 -16.53 16.03 13.07
N PHE A 173 -17.36 15.04 12.72
CA PHE A 173 -16.96 13.97 11.79
C PHE A 173 -16.64 14.50 10.39
N THR A 174 -17.35 15.50 9.93
CA THR A 174 -17.12 16.12 8.62
C THR A 174 -15.72 16.75 8.58
N LEU A 175 -15.36 17.51 9.62
CA LEU A 175 -14.05 18.14 9.72
C LEU A 175 -12.94 17.09 9.89
N LEU A 176 -13.21 15.98 10.59
CA LEU A 176 -12.28 14.84 10.69
C LEU A 176 -11.93 14.29 9.30
N ILE A 177 -12.92 14.06 8.41
CA ILE A 177 -12.69 13.57 7.04
C ILE A 177 -11.89 14.59 6.22
N TYR A 178 -12.26 15.87 6.27
CA TYR A 178 -11.52 16.92 5.55
C TYR A 178 -10.11 17.13 6.10
N SER A 179 -9.88 16.91 7.39
CA SER A 179 -8.56 16.99 8.01
C SER A 179 -7.58 15.95 7.47
N LEU A 180 -8.06 14.84 6.89
CA LEU A 180 -7.20 13.89 6.18
C LEU A 180 -6.46 14.58 5.02
N LEU A 181 -7.10 15.51 4.31
CA LEU A 181 -6.41 16.30 3.27
C LEU A 181 -5.25 17.10 3.86
N GLY A 182 -5.46 17.70 5.04
CA GLY A 182 -4.41 18.40 5.78
C GLY A 182 -3.26 17.47 6.17
N VAL A 183 -3.57 16.26 6.67
CA VAL A 183 -2.57 15.25 7.06
C VAL A 183 -1.71 14.84 5.86
N TYR A 184 -2.32 14.43 4.74
CA TYR A 184 -1.58 14.07 3.53
C TYR A 184 -0.84 15.24 2.92
N GLY A 185 -1.43 16.44 2.96
CA GLY A 185 -0.82 17.69 2.50
C GLY A 185 0.41 18.08 3.31
N LEU A 186 0.35 18.03 4.63
CA LEU A 186 1.48 18.30 5.52
C LEU A 186 2.65 17.35 5.28
N VAL A 187 2.37 16.07 5.11
CA VAL A 187 3.40 15.05 4.82
C VAL A 187 4.04 15.30 3.47
N LEU A 188 3.26 15.65 2.44
CA LEU A 188 3.79 16.04 1.12
C LEU A 188 4.66 17.29 1.21
N ILE A 189 4.18 18.34 1.87
CA ILE A 189 4.91 19.61 2.06
C ILE A 189 6.21 19.36 2.82
N ALA A 190 6.18 18.56 3.90
CA ALA A 190 7.37 18.22 4.67
C ALA A 190 8.44 17.53 3.82
N LEU A 191 8.04 16.58 2.95
CA LEU A 191 8.96 15.91 2.04
C LEU A 191 9.53 16.88 0.99
N ALA A 192 8.68 17.70 0.38
CA ALA A 192 9.09 18.70 -0.59
C ALA A 192 10.05 19.74 0.02
N PHE A 193 9.75 20.22 1.22
CA PHE A 193 10.58 21.16 1.98
C PHE A 193 11.95 20.54 2.30
N GLN A 194 11.98 19.32 2.80
CA GLN A 194 13.23 18.60 3.11
C GLN A 194 14.11 18.46 1.85
N LEU A 195 13.53 18.12 0.70
CA LEU A 195 14.28 18.00 -0.56
C LEU A 195 14.80 19.35 -1.03
N LYS A 196 14.05 20.43 -0.84
CA LYS A 196 14.45 21.79 -1.19
C LYS A 196 15.61 22.29 -0.32
N VAL A 197 15.48 22.16 1.02
CA VAL A 197 16.51 22.59 1.99
C VAL A 197 17.82 21.81 1.79
N SER A 198 17.73 20.54 1.42
CA SER A 198 18.90 19.72 1.12
C SER A 198 19.57 20.08 -0.23
N HIS A 199 19.12 21.12 -0.93
CA HIS A 199 19.59 21.52 -2.27
C HIS A 199 19.55 20.38 -3.31
N GLN A 200 18.66 19.42 -3.14
CA GLN A 200 18.56 18.23 -3.99
C GLN A 200 17.43 18.31 -5.01
N ALA A 201 16.39 19.08 -4.71
CA ALA A 201 15.31 19.35 -5.61
C ALA A 201 15.31 20.82 -6.01
N SER A 202 15.34 21.08 -7.31
CA SER A 202 15.09 22.39 -7.90
C SER A 202 14.04 22.23 -8.99
N LEU A 203 13.00 23.04 -8.92
CA LEU A 203 11.97 23.06 -9.94
C LEU A 203 12.43 24.03 -11.06
N HIS A 204 12.76 23.46 -12.19
CA HIS A 204 13.07 24.20 -13.40
C HIS A 204 12.17 23.74 -14.53
N PHE A 205 11.60 24.66 -15.27
CA PHE A 205 10.68 24.38 -16.38
C PHE A 205 11.41 24.36 -17.72
N ASN A 206 12.60 23.74 -17.78
CA ASN A 206 13.32 23.51 -19.02
C ASN A 206 13.12 22.06 -19.47
N PHE A 207 12.33 21.87 -20.52
CA PHE A 207 11.95 20.56 -21.04
C PHE A 207 12.69 20.16 -22.32
N ASN A 208 13.79 20.84 -22.68
CA ASN A 208 14.54 20.55 -23.89
C ASN A 208 15.05 19.10 -23.97
N PHE A 209 15.32 18.48 -22.83
CA PHE A 209 15.74 17.07 -22.76
C PHE A 209 14.63 16.07 -23.17
N LEU A 210 13.35 16.48 -23.19
CA LEU A 210 12.24 15.65 -23.66
C LEU A 210 12.16 15.55 -25.18
N LYS A 211 12.90 16.40 -25.92
CA LYS A 211 13.06 16.29 -27.35
C LYS A 211 13.75 14.96 -27.69
N ASN A 212 13.69 14.53 -28.93
CA ASN A 212 14.31 13.28 -29.42
C ASN A 212 13.69 11.97 -28.84
N GLY A 213 12.42 11.99 -28.50
CA GLY A 213 11.70 10.78 -28.09
C GLY A 213 11.95 10.31 -26.65
N THR A 214 12.64 11.08 -25.83
CA THR A 214 12.89 10.73 -24.41
C THR A 214 11.59 10.56 -23.65
N TRP A 215 10.60 11.43 -23.85
CA TRP A 215 9.29 11.31 -23.21
C TRP A 215 8.59 10.01 -23.57
N LYS A 216 8.66 9.60 -24.86
CA LYS A 216 8.09 8.32 -25.32
C LYS A 216 8.75 7.12 -24.61
N LYS A 217 10.06 7.15 -24.39
CA LYS A 217 10.78 6.09 -23.65
C LYS A 217 10.32 6.05 -22.18
N ILE A 218 10.17 7.21 -21.53
CA ILE A 218 9.69 7.32 -20.14
C ILE A 218 8.29 6.76 -20.03
N LEU A 219 7.34 7.16 -20.89
CA LEU A 219 5.97 6.69 -20.88
C LEU A 219 5.86 5.21 -21.21
N ASN A 220 6.53 4.71 -22.23
CA ASN A 220 6.48 3.28 -22.58
C ASN A 220 6.95 2.40 -21.43
N PHE A 221 8.03 2.81 -20.75
CA PHE A 221 8.49 2.08 -19.57
C PHE A 221 7.52 2.25 -18.40
N GLY A 222 6.97 3.45 -18.20
CA GLY A 222 5.95 3.74 -17.18
C GLY A 222 4.73 2.85 -17.36
N CYS A 223 4.13 2.80 -18.55
CA CYS A 223 2.97 1.94 -18.84
C CYS A 223 3.28 0.46 -18.61
N TYR A 224 4.48 -0.02 -18.99
CA TYR A 224 4.87 -1.40 -18.71
C TYR A 224 5.00 -1.66 -17.19
N SER A 225 5.66 -0.77 -16.46
CA SER A 225 5.84 -0.93 -15.02
C SER A 225 4.55 -0.72 -14.22
N LEU A 226 3.59 0.03 -14.77
CA LEU A 226 2.26 0.21 -14.19
C LEU A 226 1.51 -1.12 -14.07
N ILE A 227 1.69 -2.05 -15.02
CA ILE A 227 1.02 -3.36 -14.97
C ILE A 227 1.40 -4.10 -13.67
N GLY A 228 2.70 -4.16 -13.36
CA GLY A 228 3.14 -4.80 -12.11
C GLY A 228 2.76 -4.03 -10.85
N ALA A 229 3.00 -2.72 -10.84
CA ALA A 229 2.66 -1.87 -9.69
C ALA A 229 1.14 -1.79 -9.46
N GLY A 230 0.36 -1.67 -10.53
CA GLY A 230 -1.10 -1.67 -10.49
C GLY A 230 -1.66 -2.99 -10.01
N GLY A 231 -1.14 -4.11 -10.53
CA GLY A 231 -1.54 -5.44 -10.08
C GLY A 231 -1.30 -5.65 -8.57
N THR A 232 -0.12 -5.27 -8.09
CA THR A 232 0.19 -5.32 -6.65
C THR A 232 -0.79 -4.45 -5.84
N GLN A 233 -1.09 -3.25 -6.33
CA GLN A 233 -1.99 -2.34 -5.61
C GLN A 233 -3.44 -2.84 -5.63
N ILE A 234 -3.89 -3.48 -6.71
CA ILE A 234 -5.19 -4.17 -6.76
C ILE A 234 -5.24 -5.23 -5.66
N ILE A 235 -4.29 -6.14 -5.60
CA ILE A 235 -4.24 -7.20 -4.58
C ILE A 235 -4.33 -6.65 -3.15
N LEU A 236 -3.70 -5.49 -2.89
CA LEU A 236 -3.68 -4.90 -1.55
C LEU A 236 -4.95 -4.14 -1.16
N GLN A 237 -5.73 -3.63 -2.12
CA GLN A 237 -6.80 -2.69 -1.82
C GLN A 237 -8.19 -3.17 -2.26
N ILE A 238 -8.26 -4.10 -3.22
CA ILE A 238 -9.51 -4.42 -3.91
C ILE A 238 -10.55 -5.04 -2.98
N ASP A 239 -10.14 -5.87 -2.02
CA ASP A 239 -11.04 -6.49 -1.06
C ASP A 239 -11.87 -5.45 -0.32
N SER A 240 -11.21 -4.42 0.22
CA SER A 240 -11.89 -3.34 0.96
C SER A 240 -12.88 -2.57 0.08
N ILE A 241 -12.52 -2.34 -1.19
CA ILE A 241 -13.37 -1.62 -2.15
C ILE A 241 -14.59 -2.48 -2.53
N MET A 242 -14.39 -3.78 -2.80
CA MET A 242 -15.46 -4.67 -3.21
C MET A 242 -16.39 -5.03 -2.05
N VAL A 243 -15.86 -5.20 -0.84
CA VAL A 243 -16.67 -5.39 0.38
C VAL A 243 -17.54 -4.15 0.62
N SER A 244 -16.97 -2.95 0.49
CA SER A 244 -17.74 -1.71 0.65
C SER A 244 -18.85 -1.56 -0.37
N GLY A 245 -18.60 -1.89 -1.63
CA GLY A 245 -19.62 -1.80 -2.69
C GLY A 245 -20.72 -2.84 -2.58
N ALA A 246 -20.40 -4.04 -2.11
CA ALA A 246 -21.35 -5.16 -2.06
C ALA A 246 -22.08 -5.30 -0.71
N LEU A 247 -21.44 -4.97 0.40
CA LEU A 247 -21.92 -5.24 1.76
C LEU A 247 -21.97 -4.00 2.66
N GLY A 248 -21.48 -2.86 2.17
CA GLY A 248 -21.52 -1.59 2.86
C GLY A 248 -20.35 -1.29 3.79
N LEU A 249 -20.37 -0.07 4.32
CA LEU A 249 -19.28 0.46 5.14
C LEU A 249 -19.15 -0.26 6.49
N LYS A 250 -20.26 -0.68 7.12
CA LYS A 250 -20.22 -1.43 8.39
C LYS A 250 -19.45 -2.73 8.21
N ALA A 251 -19.76 -3.50 7.18
CA ALA A 251 -19.06 -4.75 6.85
C ALA A 251 -17.56 -4.50 6.54
N THR A 252 -17.26 -3.38 5.87
CA THR A 252 -15.87 -2.97 5.60
C THR A 252 -15.10 -2.63 6.87
N GLY A 253 -15.75 -2.02 7.86
CA GLY A 253 -15.15 -1.76 9.17
C GLY A 253 -14.78 -3.04 9.89
N VAL A 254 -15.71 -4.01 9.94
CA VAL A 254 -15.48 -5.35 10.53
C VAL A 254 -14.34 -6.06 9.80
N TYR A 255 -14.38 -6.09 8.46
CA TYR A 255 -13.33 -6.67 7.63
C TYR A 255 -11.96 -6.02 7.90
N THR A 256 -11.93 -4.69 8.08
CA THR A 256 -10.70 -3.95 8.33
C THR A 256 -10.03 -4.36 9.64
N ILE A 257 -10.78 -4.43 10.74
CA ILE A 257 -10.23 -4.87 12.04
C ILE A 257 -9.70 -6.30 11.94
N ALA A 258 -10.50 -7.21 11.38
CA ALA A 258 -10.10 -8.60 11.19
C ALA A 258 -8.86 -8.74 10.29
N PHE A 259 -8.81 -8.01 9.18
CA PHE A 259 -7.67 -7.98 8.27
C PHE A 259 -6.38 -7.54 9.00
N PHE A 260 -6.45 -6.47 9.80
CA PHE A 260 -5.29 -6.00 10.55
C PHE A 260 -4.79 -7.03 11.58
N ILE A 261 -5.68 -7.76 12.25
CA ILE A 261 -5.28 -8.86 13.14
C ILE A 261 -4.58 -9.97 12.34
N GLY A 262 -5.16 -10.39 11.21
CA GLY A 262 -4.60 -11.48 10.39
C GLY A 262 -3.25 -11.17 9.75
N VAL A 263 -3.01 -9.91 9.36
CA VAL A 263 -1.76 -9.49 8.69
C VAL A 263 -0.55 -9.42 9.63
N VAL A 264 -0.73 -9.47 10.96
CA VAL A 264 0.38 -9.51 11.94
C VAL A 264 1.38 -10.62 11.61
N ILE A 265 0.90 -11.75 11.12
CA ILE A 265 1.74 -12.91 10.74
C ILE A 265 2.84 -12.53 9.75
N GLU A 266 2.57 -11.60 8.83
CA GLU A 266 3.52 -11.19 7.79
C GLU A 266 4.68 -10.31 8.32
N MET A 267 4.59 -9.77 9.53
CA MET A 267 5.61 -8.84 10.04
C MET A 267 7.04 -9.41 10.02
N PRO A 268 7.31 -10.63 10.49
CA PRO A 268 8.66 -11.18 10.46
C PRO A 268 9.19 -11.37 9.03
N LYS A 269 8.31 -11.69 8.07
CA LYS A 269 8.69 -11.84 6.67
C LYS A 269 9.36 -10.57 6.14
N ARG A 270 8.82 -9.39 6.44
CA ARG A 270 9.35 -8.10 5.95
C ARG A 270 10.82 -7.89 6.33
N ALA A 271 11.20 -8.25 7.57
CA ALA A 271 12.59 -8.16 8.04
C ALA A 271 13.50 -9.17 7.34
N ILE A 272 13.03 -10.42 7.24
CA ILE A 272 13.78 -11.51 6.59
C ILE A 272 14.02 -11.18 5.12
N THR A 273 12.97 -10.76 4.41
CA THR A 273 13.03 -10.39 2.99
C THR A 273 14.02 -9.26 2.72
N GLN A 274 14.01 -8.23 3.57
CA GLN A 274 14.90 -7.08 3.38
C GLN A 274 16.39 -7.45 3.53
N ILE A 275 16.72 -8.33 4.46
CA ILE A 275 18.09 -8.84 4.63
C ILE A 275 18.45 -9.78 3.48
N SER A 276 17.55 -10.71 3.17
CA SER A 276 17.75 -11.72 2.13
C SER A 276 17.93 -11.10 0.74
N ALA A 277 17.22 -10.02 0.42
CA ALA A 277 17.34 -9.34 -0.86
C ALA A 277 18.77 -8.88 -1.17
N SER A 278 19.51 -8.37 -0.17
CA SER A 278 20.89 -7.95 -0.36
C SER A 278 21.84 -9.14 -0.58
N LEU A 279 21.62 -10.25 0.13
CA LEU A 279 22.41 -11.47 0.00
C LEU A 279 22.13 -12.17 -1.35
N LEU A 280 20.86 -12.22 -1.76
CA LEU A 280 20.46 -12.75 -3.07
C LEU A 280 21.13 -11.97 -4.21
N SER A 281 21.11 -10.63 -4.13
CA SER A 281 21.76 -9.79 -5.14
C SER A 281 23.26 -10.08 -5.27
N GLN A 282 23.95 -10.28 -4.15
CA GLN A 282 25.37 -10.66 -4.15
C GLN A 282 25.60 -12.05 -4.78
N SER A 283 24.78 -13.03 -4.38
CA SER A 283 24.89 -14.42 -4.87
C SER A 283 24.60 -14.51 -6.37
N PHE A 284 23.61 -13.77 -6.88
CA PHE A 284 23.34 -13.72 -8.32
C PHE A 284 24.48 -13.06 -9.10
N ASN A 285 25.08 -11.97 -8.57
CA ASN A 285 26.19 -11.29 -9.22
C ASN A 285 27.47 -12.13 -9.25
N SER A 286 27.70 -12.97 -8.23
CA SER A 286 28.85 -13.91 -8.18
C SER A 286 28.58 -15.22 -8.91
N GLY A 287 27.35 -15.48 -9.35
CA GLY A 287 26.95 -16.76 -9.96
C GLY A 287 26.84 -17.92 -8.97
N ASP A 288 26.83 -17.65 -7.66
CA ASP A 288 26.74 -18.68 -6.62
C ASP A 288 25.29 -19.12 -6.40
N MET A 289 24.83 -20.03 -7.27
CA MET A 289 23.48 -20.60 -7.21
C MET A 289 23.30 -21.54 -6.01
N ALA A 290 24.38 -22.06 -5.43
CA ALA A 290 24.31 -22.88 -4.21
C ALA A 290 23.92 -22.01 -3.01
N ALA A 291 24.51 -20.82 -2.90
CA ALA A 291 24.13 -19.83 -1.89
C ALA A 291 22.67 -19.36 -2.06
N VAL A 292 22.21 -19.12 -3.30
CA VAL A 292 20.80 -18.78 -3.58
C VAL A 292 19.87 -19.88 -3.08
N LYS A 293 20.14 -21.15 -3.42
CA LYS A 293 19.36 -22.32 -2.97
C LYS A 293 19.33 -22.42 -1.44
N LYS A 294 20.48 -22.30 -0.81
CA LYS A 294 20.59 -22.35 0.67
C LYS A 294 19.77 -21.26 1.33
N LEU A 295 19.86 -20.01 0.84
CA LEU A 295 19.12 -18.88 1.37
C LEU A 295 17.60 -19.06 1.21
N TYR A 296 17.16 -19.54 0.05
CA TYR A 296 15.75 -19.88 -0.20
C TYR A 296 15.24 -20.89 0.83
N GLN A 297 15.94 -22.02 1.01
CA GLN A 297 15.54 -23.05 1.96
C GLN A 297 15.50 -22.55 3.40
N GLN A 298 16.53 -21.78 3.82
CA GLN A 298 16.58 -21.22 5.17
C GLN A 298 15.46 -20.22 5.42
N THR A 299 15.19 -19.33 4.46
CA THR A 299 14.11 -18.34 4.61
C THR A 299 12.74 -19.00 4.61
N SER A 300 12.50 -20.00 3.77
CA SER A 300 11.27 -20.78 3.71
C SER A 300 10.99 -21.48 5.04
N ILE A 301 11.95 -22.25 5.56
CA ILE A 301 11.79 -23.00 6.81
C ILE A 301 11.57 -22.04 8.00
N ASN A 302 12.41 -21.00 8.13
CA ASN A 302 12.30 -20.05 9.23
C ASN A 302 10.99 -19.29 9.21
N GLN A 303 10.54 -18.84 8.02
CA GLN A 303 9.26 -18.13 7.88
C GLN A 303 8.08 -19.06 8.14
N MET A 304 8.14 -20.32 7.71
CA MET A 304 7.11 -21.31 8.00
C MET A 304 6.98 -21.55 9.51
N ILE A 305 8.10 -21.76 10.23
CA ILE A 305 8.07 -21.98 11.68
C ILE A 305 7.51 -20.77 12.41
N ILE A 306 8.03 -19.58 12.13
CA ILE A 306 7.59 -18.34 12.79
C ILE A 306 6.13 -18.02 12.43
N GLY A 307 5.77 -18.14 11.16
CA GLY A 307 4.41 -17.89 10.69
C GLY A 307 3.39 -18.85 11.30
N THR A 308 3.70 -20.14 11.38
CA THR A 308 2.85 -21.14 12.00
C THR A 308 2.69 -20.89 13.50
N LEU A 309 3.77 -20.55 14.20
CA LEU A 309 3.71 -20.18 15.62
C LEU A 309 2.82 -18.97 15.86
N LEU A 310 2.94 -17.93 15.02
CA LEU A 310 2.09 -16.74 15.10
C LEU A 310 0.64 -17.05 14.76
N LEU A 311 0.38 -17.89 13.74
CA LEU A 311 -0.98 -18.33 13.40
C LEU A 311 -1.64 -19.02 14.58
N ILE A 312 -0.96 -20.01 15.18
CA ILE A 312 -1.49 -20.73 16.35
C ILE A 312 -1.69 -19.78 17.53
N GLY A 313 -0.71 -18.90 17.78
CA GLY A 313 -0.79 -17.91 18.85
C GLY A 313 -1.97 -16.94 18.70
N ILE A 314 -2.19 -16.41 17.49
CA ILE A 314 -3.32 -15.53 17.21
C ILE A 314 -4.64 -16.29 17.30
N TRP A 315 -4.72 -17.45 16.66
CA TRP A 315 -5.96 -18.24 16.62
C TRP A 315 -6.39 -18.73 18.00
N ALA A 316 -5.45 -19.25 18.79
CA ALA A 316 -5.73 -19.73 20.14
C ALA A 316 -6.14 -18.61 21.13
N ASN A 317 -5.76 -17.37 20.84
CA ASN A 317 -6.08 -16.23 21.70
C ASN A 317 -7.02 -15.21 21.02
N LEU A 318 -7.71 -15.62 19.94
CA LEU A 318 -8.47 -14.69 19.12
C LEU A 318 -9.60 -14.01 19.91
N GLU A 319 -10.32 -14.74 20.74
CA GLU A 319 -11.36 -14.19 21.62
C GLU A 319 -10.78 -13.13 22.57
N SER A 320 -9.61 -13.41 23.17
CA SER A 320 -8.93 -12.46 24.04
C SER A 320 -8.44 -11.22 23.27
N ILE A 321 -7.97 -11.39 22.05
CA ILE A 321 -7.55 -10.27 21.19
C ILE A 321 -8.75 -9.36 20.89
N TYR A 322 -9.90 -9.93 20.54
CA TYR A 322 -11.12 -9.15 20.30
C TYR A 322 -11.65 -8.50 21.60
N TYR A 323 -11.48 -9.14 22.76
CA TYR A 323 -11.85 -8.54 24.05
C TYR A 323 -11.11 -7.21 24.31
N PHE A 324 -9.87 -7.06 23.83
CA PHE A 324 -9.11 -5.80 23.94
C PHE A 324 -9.52 -4.75 22.89
N VAL A 325 -10.31 -5.11 21.88
CA VAL A 325 -10.84 -4.16 20.89
C VAL A 325 -12.07 -3.48 21.51
N PRO A 326 -12.08 -2.15 21.65
CA PRO A 326 -13.28 -1.44 22.11
C PRO A 326 -14.48 -1.74 21.20
N ASN A 327 -15.68 -1.79 21.78
CA ASN A 327 -16.93 -2.13 21.07
C ASN A 327 -16.84 -3.46 20.29
N ASN A 328 -16.21 -4.46 20.89
CA ASN A 328 -15.85 -5.73 20.25
C ASN A 328 -17.05 -6.48 19.64
N GLU A 329 -18.27 -6.32 20.21
CA GLU A 329 -19.49 -6.94 19.71
C GLU A 329 -19.74 -6.66 18.23
N ASP A 330 -19.37 -5.47 17.75
CA ASP A 330 -19.48 -5.10 16.35
C ASP A 330 -18.53 -5.88 15.43
N TYR A 331 -17.41 -6.39 15.96
CA TYR A 331 -16.29 -6.96 15.18
C TYR A 331 -16.19 -8.48 15.26
N ILE A 332 -16.91 -9.16 16.17
CA ILE A 332 -16.86 -10.62 16.38
C ILE A 332 -17.14 -11.40 15.09
N ASN A 333 -18.01 -10.89 14.22
CA ASN A 333 -18.31 -11.49 12.92
C ASN A 333 -17.09 -11.56 11.96
N GLY A 334 -15.96 -10.97 12.34
CA GLY A 334 -14.72 -11.03 11.60
C GLY A 334 -13.77 -12.20 11.96
N PHE A 335 -14.15 -13.12 12.85
CA PHE A 335 -13.27 -14.21 13.31
C PHE A 335 -12.73 -15.07 12.17
N SER A 336 -13.59 -15.55 11.30
CA SER A 336 -13.21 -16.36 10.15
C SER A 336 -12.35 -15.58 9.13
N VAL A 337 -12.60 -14.29 8.99
CA VAL A 337 -11.77 -13.40 8.15
C VAL A 337 -10.32 -13.40 8.65
N VAL A 338 -10.09 -13.32 9.97
CA VAL A 338 -8.73 -13.39 10.55
C VAL A 338 -8.03 -14.67 10.12
N LEU A 339 -8.73 -15.82 10.21
CA LEU A 339 -8.17 -17.13 9.88
C LEU A 339 -7.73 -17.19 8.41
N PHE A 340 -8.64 -16.83 7.47
CA PHE A 340 -8.34 -16.93 6.04
C PHE A 340 -7.24 -15.96 5.60
N ILE A 341 -7.24 -14.72 6.12
CA ILE A 341 -6.16 -13.77 5.86
C ILE A 341 -4.83 -14.29 6.41
N ALA A 342 -4.83 -14.80 7.64
CA ALA A 342 -3.64 -15.35 8.28
C ALA A 342 -3.10 -16.58 7.53
N LEU A 343 -3.97 -17.49 7.07
CA LEU A 343 -3.59 -18.63 6.24
C LEU A 343 -3.02 -18.20 4.89
N GLY A 344 -3.61 -17.18 4.26
CA GLY A 344 -3.07 -16.62 3.02
C GLY A 344 -1.67 -16.05 3.21
N LYS A 345 -1.44 -15.29 4.29
CA LYS A 345 -0.12 -14.76 4.62
C LYS A 345 0.88 -15.86 4.98
N LEU A 346 0.45 -16.88 5.70
CA LEU A 346 1.29 -18.04 5.98
C LEU A 346 1.70 -18.77 4.70
N SER A 347 0.78 -18.97 3.76
CA SER A 347 1.07 -19.60 2.46
C SER A 347 2.18 -18.86 1.72
N ASP A 348 2.09 -17.52 1.64
CA ASP A 348 3.12 -16.69 1.05
C ASP A 348 4.46 -16.75 1.83
N MET A 349 4.43 -16.91 3.16
CA MET A 349 5.64 -17.09 3.99
C MET A 349 6.33 -18.43 3.78
N VAL A 350 5.58 -19.50 3.56
CA VAL A 350 6.13 -20.86 3.34
C VAL A 350 7.02 -20.91 2.10
N PHE A 351 6.73 -20.10 1.08
CA PHE A 351 7.57 -19.99 -0.11
C PHE A 351 8.80 -19.07 0.08
N GLY A 352 9.04 -18.55 1.27
CA GLY A 352 10.25 -17.80 1.62
C GLY A 352 10.45 -16.56 0.76
N THR A 353 11.63 -16.47 0.13
CA THR A 353 12.04 -15.34 -0.71
C THR A 353 11.90 -15.63 -2.21
N ASN A 354 10.88 -16.43 -2.63
CA ASN A 354 10.67 -16.78 -4.03
C ASN A 354 10.47 -15.55 -4.93
N GLY A 355 9.68 -14.58 -4.50
CA GLY A 355 9.41 -13.34 -5.25
C GLY A 355 10.68 -12.56 -5.53
N GLU A 356 11.55 -12.37 -4.52
CA GLU A 356 12.84 -11.70 -4.66
C GLU A 356 13.77 -12.43 -5.61
N ILE A 357 13.79 -13.77 -5.56
CA ILE A 357 14.58 -14.61 -6.47
C ILE A 357 14.14 -14.39 -7.92
N ILE A 358 12.83 -14.39 -8.18
CA ILE A 358 12.29 -14.15 -9.52
C ILE A 358 12.66 -12.74 -10.00
N ILE A 359 12.47 -11.72 -9.16
CA ILE A 359 12.76 -10.32 -9.49
C ILE A 359 14.25 -10.10 -9.79
N MET A 360 15.16 -10.78 -9.08
CA MET A 360 16.61 -10.64 -9.25
C MET A 360 17.19 -11.54 -10.34
N SER A 361 16.41 -12.50 -10.82
CA SER A 361 16.82 -13.41 -11.89
C SER A 361 16.63 -12.79 -13.28
N LYS A 362 17.18 -13.45 -14.32
CA LYS A 362 16.89 -13.12 -15.73
C LYS A 362 15.41 -13.26 -16.11
N HIS A 363 14.62 -13.89 -15.26
CA HIS A 363 13.20 -14.17 -15.45
C HIS A 363 12.27 -13.15 -14.78
N TYR A 364 12.76 -12.00 -14.35
CA TYR A 364 11.99 -10.94 -13.66
C TYR A 364 10.70 -10.50 -14.39
N LYS A 365 10.63 -10.68 -15.72
CA LYS A 365 9.41 -10.35 -16.50
C LYS A 365 8.22 -11.24 -16.12
N PHE A 366 8.46 -12.48 -15.72
CA PHE A 366 7.39 -13.37 -15.27
C PHE A 366 6.71 -12.88 -14.01
N ASN A 367 7.43 -12.16 -13.14
CA ASN A 367 6.82 -11.57 -11.94
C ASN A 367 5.66 -10.62 -12.29
N VAL A 368 5.78 -9.84 -13.35
CA VAL A 368 4.69 -8.95 -13.80
C VAL A 368 3.48 -9.76 -14.27
N VAL A 369 3.72 -10.85 -15.00
CA VAL A 369 2.65 -11.75 -15.48
C VAL A 369 1.94 -12.42 -14.30
N PHE A 370 2.69 -12.98 -13.36
CA PHE A 370 2.14 -13.63 -12.17
C PHE A 370 1.31 -12.65 -11.32
N VAL A 371 1.84 -11.46 -11.02
CA VAL A 371 1.11 -10.43 -10.26
C VAL A 371 -0.16 -10.01 -10.99
N SER A 372 -0.14 -9.92 -12.33
CA SER A 372 -1.33 -9.58 -13.10
C SER A 372 -2.38 -10.68 -13.04
N ILE A 373 -1.98 -11.95 -13.18
CA ILE A 373 -2.89 -13.11 -13.05
C ILE A 373 -3.49 -13.11 -11.63
N LEU A 374 -2.67 -12.91 -10.61
CA LEU A 374 -3.12 -12.87 -9.24
C LEU A 374 -4.13 -11.74 -8.97
N ALA A 375 -3.88 -10.55 -9.51
CA ALA A 375 -4.80 -9.42 -9.40
C ALA A 375 -6.16 -9.72 -10.07
N VAL A 376 -6.15 -10.28 -11.27
CA VAL A 376 -7.39 -10.69 -11.97
C VAL A 376 -8.11 -11.78 -11.20
N LEU A 377 -7.37 -12.80 -10.72
CA LEU A 377 -7.93 -13.90 -9.94
C LEU A 377 -8.59 -13.39 -8.66
N THR A 378 -7.93 -12.48 -7.92
CA THR A 378 -8.50 -11.87 -6.71
C THR A 378 -9.81 -11.14 -7.00
N VAL A 379 -9.85 -10.33 -8.06
CA VAL A 379 -11.09 -9.62 -8.46
C VAL A 379 -12.19 -10.61 -8.82
N VAL A 380 -11.89 -11.61 -9.64
CA VAL A 380 -12.87 -12.63 -10.09
C VAL A 380 -13.40 -13.42 -8.91
N LEU A 381 -12.52 -13.89 -8.02
CA LEU A 381 -12.95 -14.62 -6.83
C LEU A 381 -13.81 -13.77 -5.91
N ASN A 382 -13.46 -12.51 -5.70
CA ASN A 382 -14.27 -11.57 -4.92
C ASN A 382 -15.67 -11.37 -5.51
N LEU A 383 -15.81 -11.25 -6.83
CA LEU A 383 -17.12 -11.11 -7.50
C LEU A 383 -18.05 -12.31 -7.24
N PHE A 384 -17.50 -13.51 -7.11
CA PHE A 384 -18.29 -14.71 -6.85
C PHE A 384 -18.48 -15.01 -5.35
N LEU A 385 -17.42 -14.81 -4.54
CA LEU A 385 -17.44 -15.26 -3.15
C LEU A 385 -18.05 -14.23 -2.19
N ILE A 386 -17.91 -12.92 -2.44
CA ILE A 386 -18.51 -11.90 -1.57
C ILE A 386 -20.05 -12.01 -1.51
N PRO A 387 -20.77 -12.17 -2.64
CA PRO A 387 -22.23 -12.32 -2.59
C PRO A 387 -22.71 -13.56 -1.85
N ILE A 388 -21.90 -14.64 -1.81
CA ILE A 388 -22.27 -15.93 -1.18
C ILE A 388 -21.88 -15.97 0.29
N TYR A 389 -20.66 -15.53 0.62
CA TYR A 389 -20.06 -15.69 1.94
C TYR A 389 -19.81 -14.36 2.68
N GLY A 390 -20.29 -13.24 2.14
CA GLY A 390 -20.07 -11.93 2.77
C GLY A 390 -18.59 -11.56 2.89
N ILE A 391 -18.21 -10.99 4.03
CA ILE A 391 -16.82 -10.57 4.30
C ILE A 391 -15.83 -11.75 4.31
N GLU A 392 -16.29 -12.93 4.69
CA GLU A 392 -15.50 -14.18 4.64
C GLU A 392 -15.13 -14.51 3.20
N GLY A 393 -16.05 -14.28 2.25
CA GLY A 393 -15.81 -14.48 0.83
C GLY A 393 -14.61 -13.68 0.31
N ALA A 394 -14.43 -12.44 0.76
CA ALA A 394 -13.25 -11.64 0.41
C ALA A 394 -11.95 -12.23 0.99
N ALA A 395 -12.01 -12.70 2.23
CA ALA A 395 -10.85 -13.33 2.87
C ALA A 395 -10.47 -14.67 2.22
N ILE A 396 -11.47 -15.49 1.85
CA ILE A 396 -11.28 -16.75 1.12
C ILE A 396 -10.71 -16.45 -0.28
N ALA A 397 -11.22 -15.44 -0.98
CA ALA A 397 -10.70 -15.02 -2.28
C ALA A 397 -9.20 -14.68 -2.21
N SER A 398 -8.82 -13.86 -1.24
CA SER A 398 -7.43 -13.49 -0.99
C SER A 398 -6.57 -14.71 -0.61
N PHE A 399 -7.08 -15.63 0.20
CA PHE A 399 -6.39 -16.87 0.56
C PHE A 399 -6.13 -17.76 -0.67
N ILE A 400 -7.17 -18.04 -1.47
CA ILE A 400 -7.04 -18.86 -2.68
C ILE A 400 -6.06 -18.22 -3.67
N ALA A 401 -6.15 -16.90 -3.84
CA ALA A 401 -5.24 -16.16 -4.69
C ALA A 401 -3.79 -16.33 -4.22
N MET A 402 -3.50 -16.15 -2.92
CA MET A 402 -2.16 -16.31 -2.37
C MET A 402 -1.63 -17.75 -2.43
N LEU A 403 -2.50 -18.76 -2.36
CA LEU A 403 -2.12 -20.16 -2.56
C LEU A 403 -1.70 -20.47 -4.00
N SER A 404 -2.25 -19.72 -4.97
CA SER A 404 -2.01 -19.94 -6.40
C SER A 404 -0.71 -19.29 -6.88
N PHE A 405 -0.03 -18.53 -6.03
CA PHE A 405 1.22 -17.80 -6.32
C PHE A 405 2.44 -18.51 -5.74
#